data_1d3c7fef483ea5f1cec2aadac825eaf1
#
_entry.id   1d3c7fef483ea5f1cec2aadac825eaf1
#
_cell.length_a   1.000
_cell.length_b   1.000
_cell.length_c   1.000
_cell.angle_alpha   90.00
_cell.angle_beta   90.00
_cell.angle_gamma   90.00
#
_symmetry.space_group_name_H-M   'P 1'
#
loop_
_entity.id
_entity.type
_entity.pdbx_description
1 polymer ?
#
loop_
_entity_poly.entity_id
_entity_poly.type
_entity_poly.pdbx_seq_one_letter_code
_entity_poly.pdbx_strand_id
1 'polypeptide(L)'
;SSAASDVYKRQRYMSKPIVAVVGRPNVGKSTLFNDLAGQQISIVKDTPGVTRDRIYAEVTWLDKSFTLIDTGGIEPDSGDLLLSHMRGQAEIAMETADVIIFLTDVRQGLVDADYQVADMLRRSGKPIVLAVNKVDNYEKFVLDTYEFYNLGLGTPFPVSANSKIGFGDLLDEVLVHCNPQDADEKEDERPR
;
A
#
# COMPACT_ATOMS: atom_id res chain seq x y z
N SER A 1 4.13 -20.03 -28.45
CA SER A 1 3.03 -19.97 -29.42
C SER A 1 2.18 -18.73 -29.20
N SER A 2 1.59 -18.19 -30.25
CA SER A 2 0.72 -17.01 -30.22
C SER A 2 -0.49 -17.18 -29.29
N ALA A 3 -1.02 -18.39 -29.16
CA ALA A 3 -2.16 -18.71 -28.30
C ALA A 3 -1.82 -18.58 -26.79
N ALA A 4 -0.64 -19.02 -26.38
CA ALA A 4 -0.19 -18.90 -25.00
C ALA A 4 0.07 -17.42 -24.64
N SER A 5 0.63 -16.64 -25.57
CA SER A 5 0.83 -15.20 -25.42
C SER A 5 -0.49 -14.44 -25.31
N ASP A 6 -1.50 -14.82 -26.07
CA ASP A 6 -2.84 -14.19 -26.05
C ASP A 6 -3.59 -14.52 -24.76
N VAL A 7 -3.48 -15.75 -24.25
CA VAL A 7 -4.04 -16.15 -22.96
C VAL A 7 -3.38 -15.38 -21.83
N TYR A 8 -2.05 -15.24 -21.86
CA TYR A 8 -1.30 -14.47 -20.87
C TYR A 8 -1.69 -12.99 -20.89
N LYS A 9 -1.81 -12.39 -22.08
CA LYS A 9 -2.27 -11.00 -22.22
C LYS A 9 -3.69 -10.81 -21.71
N ARG A 10 -4.60 -11.75 -22.00
CA ARG A 10 -5.96 -11.72 -21.47
C ARG A 10 -6.00 -11.82 -19.95
N GLN A 11 -5.23 -12.71 -19.36
CA GLN A 11 -5.14 -12.84 -17.92
C GLN A 11 -4.59 -11.56 -17.27
N ARG A 12 -3.61 -10.91 -17.90
CA ARG A 12 -3.08 -9.64 -17.43
C ARG A 12 -4.09 -8.49 -17.54
N TYR A 13 -4.91 -8.48 -18.58
CA TYR A 13 -5.99 -7.51 -18.77
C TYR A 13 -7.15 -7.70 -17.79
N MET A 14 -7.42 -8.95 -17.41
CA MET A 14 -8.51 -9.29 -16.50
C MET A 14 -8.06 -9.37 -15.04
N SER A 15 -6.75 -9.36 -14.78
CA SER A 15 -6.24 -9.33 -13.41
C SER A 15 -6.42 -7.93 -12.83
N LYS A 16 -7.01 -7.88 -11.65
CA LYS A 16 -7.14 -6.64 -10.91
C LYS A 16 -5.76 -6.10 -10.56
N PRO A 17 -5.59 -4.78 -10.50
CA PRO A 17 -4.37 -4.19 -9.98
C PRO A 17 -4.07 -4.72 -8.58
N ILE A 18 -2.78 -4.87 -8.27
CA ILE A 18 -2.32 -5.36 -6.99
C ILE A 18 -1.71 -4.19 -6.22
N VAL A 19 -2.20 -3.98 -5.00
CA VAL A 19 -1.72 -2.95 -4.08
C VAL A 19 -1.14 -3.62 -2.84
N ALA A 20 0.12 -3.37 -2.56
CA ALA A 20 0.79 -3.93 -1.38
C ALA A 20 0.93 -2.88 -0.28
N VAL A 21 0.79 -3.29 0.97
CA VAL A 21 1.01 -2.44 2.13
C VAL A 21 2.34 -2.80 2.78
N VAL A 22 3.22 -1.83 2.92
CA VAL A 22 4.55 -1.97 3.53
C VAL A 22 4.65 -0.99 4.70
N GLY A 23 5.27 -1.39 5.79
CA GLY A 23 5.48 -0.52 6.93
C GLY A 23 6.01 -1.30 8.14
N ARG A 24 6.43 -0.57 9.15
CA ARG A 24 6.90 -1.15 10.41
C ARG A 24 5.82 -1.96 11.12
N PRO A 25 6.19 -2.90 11.98
CA PRO A 25 5.23 -3.51 12.91
C PRO A 25 4.54 -2.43 13.76
N ASN A 26 3.30 -2.66 14.11
CA ASN A 26 2.50 -1.81 15.01
C ASN A 26 2.14 -0.41 14.47
N VAL A 27 2.38 -0.12 13.20
CA VAL A 27 1.87 1.12 12.58
C VAL A 27 0.39 1.04 12.19
N GLY A 28 -0.23 -0.13 12.37
CA GLY A 28 -1.64 -0.34 12.08
C GLY A 28 -1.93 -0.98 10.73
N LYS A 29 -0.98 -1.71 10.15
CA LYS A 29 -1.19 -2.40 8.86
C LYS A 29 -2.37 -3.34 8.88
N SER A 30 -2.47 -4.20 9.89
CA SER A 30 -3.56 -5.17 10.01
C SER A 30 -4.91 -4.49 10.16
N THR A 31 -4.99 -3.42 10.94
CA THR A 31 -6.24 -2.67 11.09
C THR A 31 -6.62 -1.99 9.79
N LEU A 32 -5.67 -1.34 9.11
CA LEU A 32 -5.91 -0.72 7.80
C LEU A 32 -6.36 -1.77 6.78
N PHE A 33 -5.68 -2.89 6.73
CA PHE A 33 -6.00 -3.98 5.83
C PHE A 33 -7.43 -4.49 6.05
N ASN A 34 -7.79 -4.77 7.30
CA ASN A 34 -9.13 -5.25 7.65
C ASN A 34 -10.22 -4.23 7.34
N ASP A 35 -9.96 -2.95 7.59
CA ASP A 35 -10.93 -1.89 7.32
C ASP A 35 -11.14 -1.67 5.81
N LEU A 36 -10.09 -1.72 5.01
CA LEU A 36 -10.19 -1.59 3.56
C LEU A 36 -10.80 -2.83 2.91
N ALA A 37 -10.49 -3.99 3.43
CA ALA A 37 -10.99 -5.27 2.91
C ALA A 37 -12.46 -5.50 3.24
N GLY A 38 -12.97 -4.87 4.29
CA GLY A 38 -14.30 -5.18 4.80
C GLY A 38 -14.41 -6.64 5.24
N GLN A 39 -15.44 -7.35 4.74
CA GLN A 39 -15.67 -8.76 5.10
C GLN A 39 -15.12 -9.78 4.07
N GLN A 40 -14.45 -9.32 3.03
CA GLN A 40 -13.98 -10.20 1.94
C GLN A 40 -12.47 -10.44 2.01
N ILE A 41 -12.04 -11.06 3.09
CA ILE A 41 -10.64 -11.45 3.25
C ILE A 41 -10.47 -12.89 2.78
N SER A 42 -9.62 -13.09 1.78
CA SER A 42 -9.25 -14.41 1.31
C SER A 42 -7.82 -14.73 1.74
N ILE A 43 -7.65 -15.82 2.49
CA ILE A 43 -6.32 -16.35 2.78
C ILE A 43 -5.97 -17.29 1.64
N VAL A 44 -5.02 -16.88 0.79
CA VAL A 44 -4.51 -17.76 -0.26
C VAL A 44 -3.23 -18.41 0.24
N LYS A 45 -3.27 -19.72 0.34
CA LYS A 45 -2.06 -20.50 0.59
C LYS A 45 -1.25 -20.54 -0.70
N ASP A 46 -0.04 -19.97 -0.63
CA ASP A 46 0.87 -20.00 -1.76
C ASP A 46 1.25 -21.44 -2.12
N THR A 47 1.61 -21.62 -3.40
CA THR A 47 2.06 -22.87 -4.00
C THR A 47 3.04 -23.67 -3.14
N PRO A 48 3.05 -25.02 -3.27
CA PRO A 48 3.94 -25.91 -2.52
C PRO A 48 5.41 -25.47 -2.64
N GLY A 49 6.05 -25.21 -1.52
CA GLY A 49 7.46 -24.77 -1.44
C GLY A 49 7.67 -23.35 -0.94
N VAL A 50 6.61 -22.54 -0.80
CA VAL A 50 6.67 -21.22 -0.19
C VAL A 50 6.05 -21.29 1.21
N THR A 51 6.85 -20.97 2.23
CA THR A 51 6.52 -21.21 3.63
C THR A 51 5.69 -20.11 4.29
N ARG A 52 5.11 -19.17 3.52
CA ARG A 52 4.34 -18.06 4.10
C ARG A 52 2.99 -17.90 3.43
N ASP A 53 1.93 -18.00 4.23
CA ASP A 53 0.60 -17.63 3.81
C ASP A 53 0.55 -16.10 3.65
N ARG A 54 0.19 -15.63 2.45
CA ARG A 54 -0.08 -14.21 2.22
C ARG A 54 -1.55 -13.96 2.34
N ILE A 55 -1.90 -12.86 2.98
CA ILE A 55 -3.28 -12.44 3.12
C ILE A 55 -3.62 -11.51 1.96
N TYR A 56 -4.61 -11.90 1.17
CA TYR A 56 -5.13 -11.13 0.05
C TYR A 56 -6.54 -10.70 0.37
N ALA A 57 -6.89 -9.48 0.00
CA ALA A 57 -8.25 -9.00 0.12
C ALA A 57 -8.65 -8.25 -1.14
N GLU A 58 -9.91 -8.34 -1.48
CA GLU A 58 -10.48 -7.53 -2.55
C GLU A 58 -11.04 -6.24 -1.97
N VAL A 59 -10.63 -5.11 -2.53
CA VAL A 59 -11.11 -3.78 -2.14
C VAL A 59 -11.83 -3.17 -3.32
N THR A 60 -13.05 -2.66 -3.08
CA THR A 60 -13.82 -1.93 -4.07
C THR A 60 -14.06 -0.52 -3.59
N TRP A 61 -13.74 0.46 -4.43
CA TRP A 61 -13.94 1.88 -4.17
C TRP A 61 -14.38 2.58 -5.47
N LEU A 62 -15.51 3.28 -5.44
CA LEU A 62 -16.03 4.02 -6.59
C LEU A 62 -16.12 3.16 -7.87
N ASP A 63 -16.73 2.00 -7.76
CA ASP A 63 -16.93 1.02 -8.85
C ASP A 63 -15.64 0.41 -9.42
N LYS A 64 -14.49 0.69 -8.80
CA LYS A 64 -13.20 0.11 -9.18
C LYS A 64 -12.72 -0.84 -8.09
N SER A 65 -12.10 -1.93 -8.51
CA SER A 65 -11.62 -2.97 -7.60
C SER A 65 -10.13 -3.20 -7.78
N PHE A 66 -9.45 -3.49 -6.68
CA PHE A 66 -8.07 -3.93 -6.70
C PHE A 66 -7.85 -5.00 -5.63
N THR A 67 -6.75 -5.74 -5.75
CA THR A 67 -6.35 -6.73 -4.77
C THR A 67 -5.35 -6.11 -3.81
N LEU A 68 -5.65 -6.13 -2.52
CA LEU A 68 -4.76 -5.65 -1.47
C LEU A 68 -3.98 -6.82 -0.89
N ILE A 69 -2.66 -6.66 -0.77
CA ILE A 69 -1.77 -7.67 -0.18
C ILE A 69 -1.16 -7.13 1.10
N ASP A 70 -1.29 -7.90 2.19
CA ASP A 70 -0.50 -7.67 3.39
C ASP A 70 0.85 -8.36 3.25
N THR A 71 1.92 -7.59 3.16
CA THR A 71 3.29 -8.09 3.07
C THR A 71 3.92 -8.37 4.43
N GLY A 72 3.21 -8.02 5.51
CA GLY A 72 3.77 -8.01 6.86
C GLY A 72 4.15 -9.38 7.41
N GLY A 73 3.35 -10.39 7.13
CA GLY A 73 3.58 -11.72 7.68
C GLY A 73 3.67 -11.71 9.21
N ILE A 74 4.52 -12.58 9.77
CA ILE A 74 4.75 -12.68 11.21
C ILE A 74 5.68 -11.56 11.66
N GLU A 75 5.29 -10.85 12.73
CA GLU A 75 6.11 -9.78 13.29
C GLU A 75 7.42 -10.34 13.86
N PRO A 76 8.56 -9.65 13.65
CA PRO A 76 9.82 -10.08 14.23
C PRO A 76 9.83 -9.90 15.74
N ASP A 77 10.36 -10.89 16.45
CA ASP A 77 10.44 -10.90 17.91
C ASP A 77 11.52 -9.96 18.47
N SER A 78 12.39 -9.40 17.63
CA SER A 78 13.47 -8.53 18.07
C SER A 78 13.66 -7.32 17.15
N GLY A 79 14.06 -6.18 17.76
CA GLY A 79 14.29 -4.93 17.03
C GLY A 79 15.42 -4.99 16.00
N ASP A 80 16.39 -5.89 16.18
CA ASP A 80 17.52 -6.07 15.25
C ASP A 80 17.10 -6.60 13.89
N LEU A 81 15.91 -7.20 13.81
CA LEU A 81 15.34 -7.73 12.57
C LEU A 81 14.40 -6.75 11.87
N LEU A 82 14.19 -5.55 12.42
CA LEU A 82 13.22 -4.59 11.88
C LEU A 82 13.51 -4.22 10.44
N LEU A 83 14.74 -3.78 10.15
CA LEU A 83 15.13 -3.39 8.80
C LEU A 83 15.06 -4.56 7.82
N SER A 84 15.53 -5.73 8.23
CA SER A 84 15.47 -6.95 7.43
C SER A 84 14.03 -7.35 7.11
N HIS A 85 13.15 -7.27 8.10
CA HIS A 85 11.72 -7.56 7.92
C HIS A 85 11.05 -6.59 6.96
N MET A 86 11.29 -5.30 7.12
CA MET A 86 10.75 -4.28 6.23
C MET A 86 11.31 -4.38 4.80
N ARG A 87 12.59 -4.72 4.65
CA ARG A 87 13.19 -4.99 3.33
C ARG A 87 12.53 -6.16 2.64
N GLY A 88 12.25 -7.24 3.38
CA GLY A 88 11.51 -8.39 2.85
C GLY A 88 10.12 -8.01 2.35
N GLN A 89 9.39 -7.18 3.10
CA GLN A 89 8.10 -6.65 2.67
C GLN A 89 8.24 -5.83 1.39
N ALA A 90 9.24 -4.95 1.34
CA ALA A 90 9.48 -4.10 0.18
C ALA A 90 9.82 -4.91 -1.07
N GLU A 91 10.64 -5.94 -0.94
CA GLU A 91 10.98 -6.85 -2.05
C GLU A 91 9.75 -7.55 -2.60
N ILE A 92 8.88 -8.08 -1.74
CA ILE A 92 7.60 -8.69 -2.14
C ILE A 92 6.74 -7.66 -2.89
N ALA A 93 6.62 -6.46 -2.34
CA ALA A 93 5.83 -5.39 -2.94
C ALA A 93 6.36 -4.97 -4.31
N MET A 94 7.69 -4.81 -4.44
CA MET A 94 8.30 -4.44 -5.72
C MET A 94 8.14 -5.51 -6.80
N GLU A 95 8.12 -6.78 -6.42
CA GLU A 95 7.93 -7.89 -7.37
C GLU A 95 6.48 -8.08 -7.79
N THR A 96 5.52 -7.86 -6.89
CA THR A 96 4.14 -8.29 -7.09
C THR A 96 3.15 -7.14 -7.27
N ALA A 97 3.41 -5.97 -6.72
CA ALA A 97 2.44 -4.89 -6.68
C ALA A 97 2.56 -3.92 -7.86
N ASP A 98 1.43 -3.37 -8.27
CA ASP A 98 1.34 -2.24 -9.21
C ASP A 98 1.45 -0.90 -8.48
N VAL A 99 0.96 -0.84 -7.25
CA VAL A 99 1.02 0.33 -6.37
C VAL A 99 1.40 -0.13 -4.97
N ILE A 100 2.19 0.65 -4.28
CA ILE A 100 2.64 0.35 -2.93
C ILE A 100 2.16 1.43 -1.97
N ILE A 101 1.46 1.03 -0.91
CA ILE A 101 1.14 1.91 0.21
C ILE A 101 2.23 1.75 1.26
N PHE A 102 2.95 2.83 1.53
CA PHE A 102 3.91 2.88 2.63
C PHE A 102 3.22 3.48 3.85
N LEU A 103 2.98 2.64 4.86
CA LEU A 103 2.25 3.03 6.05
C LEU A 103 3.18 3.40 7.19
N THR A 104 2.96 4.56 7.76
CA THR A 104 3.69 5.12 8.90
C THR A 104 2.71 5.45 10.03
N ASP A 105 3.25 5.86 11.17
CA ASP A 105 2.49 6.21 12.37
C ASP A 105 2.90 7.60 12.84
N VAL A 106 1.94 8.54 12.88
CA VAL A 106 2.21 9.92 13.28
C VAL A 106 2.74 10.03 14.72
N ARG A 107 2.34 9.11 15.59
CA ARG A 107 2.73 9.13 17.01
C ARG A 107 4.15 8.63 17.24
N GLN A 108 4.58 7.62 16.46
CA GLN A 108 5.92 7.04 16.55
C GLN A 108 6.97 7.85 15.78
N GLY A 109 6.53 8.65 14.80
CA GLY A 109 7.43 9.37 13.91
C GLY A 109 8.19 8.45 12.97
N LEU A 110 9.37 8.90 12.55
CA LEU A 110 10.22 8.19 11.60
C LEU A 110 11.48 7.65 12.28
N VAL A 111 11.90 6.46 11.84
CA VAL A 111 13.17 5.84 12.24
C VAL A 111 14.02 5.56 11.00
N ASP A 112 15.30 5.24 11.17
CA ASP A 112 16.23 4.99 10.07
C ASP A 112 15.73 3.92 9.09
N ALA A 113 15.09 2.88 9.59
CA ALA A 113 14.52 1.82 8.77
C ALA A 113 13.46 2.36 7.79
N ASP A 114 12.65 3.32 8.22
CA ASP A 114 11.66 3.97 7.35
C ASP A 114 12.34 4.68 6.18
N TYR A 115 13.41 5.43 6.44
CA TYR A 115 14.17 6.14 5.41
C TYR A 115 14.84 5.19 4.41
N GLN A 116 15.43 4.13 4.91
CA GLN A 116 16.13 3.15 4.05
C GLN A 116 15.15 2.41 3.15
N VAL A 117 14.03 1.99 3.68
CA VAL A 117 13.00 1.28 2.90
C VAL A 117 12.29 2.24 1.94
N ALA A 118 12.00 3.47 2.35
CA ALA A 118 11.45 4.47 1.46
C ALA A 118 12.38 4.74 0.25
N ASP A 119 13.67 4.84 0.48
CA ASP A 119 14.67 5.01 -0.58
C ASP A 119 14.68 3.82 -1.54
N MET A 120 14.66 2.60 -1.01
CA MET A 120 14.59 1.37 -1.79
C MET A 120 13.33 1.32 -2.67
N LEU A 121 12.17 1.65 -2.11
CA LEU A 121 10.92 1.69 -2.85
C LEU A 121 10.91 2.78 -3.93
N ARG A 122 11.43 3.95 -3.63
CA ARG A 122 11.53 5.06 -4.59
C ARG A 122 12.38 4.67 -5.79
N ARG A 123 13.50 3.98 -5.59
CA ARG A 123 14.38 3.51 -6.67
C ARG A 123 13.74 2.45 -7.55
N SER A 124 12.74 1.74 -7.06
CA SER A 124 12.04 0.72 -7.84
C SER A 124 11.26 1.27 -9.03
N GLY A 125 10.95 2.57 -9.01
CA GLY A 125 10.13 3.22 -10.02
C GLY A 125 8.64 2.93 -9.92
N LYS A 126 8.22 2.14 -8.95
CA LYS A 126 6.80 1.86 -8.72
C LYS A 126 6.09 3.05 -8.07
N PRO A 127 4.81 3.29 -8.38
CA PRO A 127 4.02 4.29 -7.66
C PRO A 127 3.91 3.96 -6.17
N ILE A 128 4.20 4.93 -5.32
CA ILE A 128 4.15 4.77 -3.87
C ILE A 128 3.23 5.84 -3.30
N VAL A 129 2.29 5.41 -2.47
CA VAL A 129 1.38 6.28 -1.75
C VAL A 129 1.75 6.23 -0.27
N LEU A 130 2.16 7.36 0.28
CA LEU A 130 2.55 7.47 1.69
C LEU A 130 1.32 7.74 2.53
N ALA A 131 1.00 6.84 3.44
CA ALA A 131 -0.06 6.99 4.42
C ALA A 131 0.51 7.20 5.81
N VAL A 132 -0.03 8.17 6.53
CA VAL A 132 0.34 8.46 7.91
C VAL A 132 -0.86 8.12 8.79
N ASN A 133 -0.76 7.03 9.54
CA ASN A 133 -1.84 6.50 10.35
C ASN A 133 -1.90 7.14 11.75
N LYS A 134 -2.99 6.88 12.42
CA LYS A 134 -3.28 7.34 13.79
C LYS A 134 -3.48 8.85 13.91
N VAL A 135 -3.82 9.50 12.81
CA VAL A 135 -4.22 10.90 12.78
C VAL A 135 -5.71 11.01 13.15
N ASP A 136 -6.04 10.76 14.42
CA ASP A 136 -7.41 10.76 14.93
C ASP A 136 -8.01 12.16 14.97
N ASN A 137 -7.16 13.16 15.14
CA ASN A 137 -7.53 14.58 15.13
C ASN A 137 -6.56 15.32 14.21
N TYR A 138 -7.03 15.69 13.04
CA TYR A 138 -6.21 16.35 12.03
C TYR A 138 -5.62 17.67 12.54
N GLU A 139 -6.41 18.49 13.23
CA GLU A 139 -5.96 19.78 13.74
C GLU A 139 -4.80 19.65 14.73
N LYS A 140 -4.85 18.61 15.56
CA LYS A 140 -3.80 18.32 16.53
C LYS A 140 -2.51 17.81 15.89
N PHE A 141 -2.61 16.98 14.84
CA PHE A 141 -1.49 16.26 14.26
C PHE A 141 -0.98 16.84 12.94
N VAL A 142 -1.62 17.89 12.40
CA VAL A 142 -1.28 18.41 11.06
C VAL A 142 0.19 18.80 10.95
N LEU A 143 0.75 19.43 11.96
CA LEU A 143 2.17 19.83 11.95
C LEU A 143 3.10 18.62 12.02
N ASP A 144 2.70 17.58 12.73
CA ASP A 144 3.49 16.35 12.85
C ASP A 144 3.52 15.57 11.54
N THR A 145 2.53 15.73 10.68
CA THR A 145 2.51 15.08 9.36
C THR A 145 3.55 15.66 8.40
N TYR A 146 4.00 16.89 8.59
CA TYR A 146 5.00 17.52 7.72
C TYR A 146 6.35 16.81 7.74
N GLU A 147 6.73 16.19 8.87
CA GLU A 147 7.94 15.39 8.98
C GLU A 147 8.01 14.30 7.89
N PHE A 148 6.88 13.74 7.52
CA PHE A 148 6.80 12.61 6.61
C PHE A 148 7.14 12.97 5.15
N TYR A 149 7.13 14.26 4.79
CA TYR A 149 7.67 14.72 3.51
C TYR A 149 9.15 14.40 3.33
N ASN A 150 9.90 14.26 4.43
CA ASN A 150 11.32 13.95 4.41
C ASN A 150 11.63 12.56 3.81
N LEU A 151 10.65 11.68 3.73
CA LEU A 151 10.81 10.37 3.07
C LEU A 151 10.96 10.47 1.56
N GLY A 152 10.60 11.60 0.94
CA GLY A 152 10.70 11.78 -0.49
C GLY A 152 9.70 10.94 -1.30
N LEU A 153 8.58 10.55 -0.69
CA LEU A 153 7.54 9.74 -1.31
C LEU A 153 6.32 10.57 -1.76
N GLY A 154 6.46 11.88 -1.79
CA GLY A 154 5.37 12.79 -2.14
C GLY A 154 4.51 13.18 -0.94
N THR A 155 3.28 13.60 -1.21
CA THR A 155 2.36 14.10 -0.18
C THR A 155 1.92 13.00 0.77
N PRO A 156 2.09 13.19 2.10
CA PRO A 156 1.55 12.25 3.08
C PRO A 156 0.02 12.33 3.15
N PHE A 157 -0.64 11.17 3.16
CA PHE A 157 -2.09 11.09 3.33
C PHE A 157 -2.40 10.73 4.80
N PRO A 158 -2.93 11.67 5.58
CA PRO A 158 -3.29 11.39 6.96
C PRO A 158 -4.54 10.51 7.02
N VAL A 159 -4.46 9.43 7.78
CA VAL A 159 -5.55 8.49 7.99
C VAL A 159 -5.66 8.10 9.46
N SER A 160 -6.82 7.59 9.83
CA SER A 160 -7.00 6.90 11.11
C SER A 160 -7.75 5.61 10.86
N ALA A 161 -7.05 4.48 10.91
CA ALA A 161 -7.66 3.18 10.72
C ALA A 161 -8.70 2.88 11.80
N ASN A 162 -8.40 3.20 13.05
CA ASN A 162 -9.34 2.99 14.16
C ASN A 162 -10.64 3.80 14.02
N SER A 163 -10.55 5.02 13.51
CA SER A 163 -11.69 5.93 13.37
C SER A 163 -12.26 5.95 11.96
N LYS A 164 -11.67 5.22 11.02
CA LYS A 164 -12.05 5.15 9.60
C LYS A 164 -12.07 6.52 8.91
N ILE A 165 -11.08 7.36 9.22
CA ILE A 165 -10.95 8.72 8.68
C ILE A 165 -9.86 8.74 7.61
N GLY A 166 -10.08 9.49 6.53
CA GLY A 166 -9.09 9.76 5.49
C GLY A 166 -8.96 8.67 4.42
N PHE A 167 -9.74 7.61 4.49
CA PHE A 167 -9.66 6.52 3.52
C PHE A 167 -10.06 6.92 2.11
N GLY A 168 -11.02 7.83 1.97
CA GLY A 168 -11.47 8.29 0.66
C GLY A 168 -10.34 8.90 -0.15
N ASP A 169 -9.60 9.82 0.44
CA ASP A 169 -8.46 10.48 -0.22
C ASP A 169 -7.34 9.49 -0.54
N LEU A 170 -7.04 8.59 0.41
CA LEU A 170 -6.04 7.54 0.21
C LEU A 170 -6.41 6.63 -0.96
N LEU A 171 -7.64 6.15 -0.99
CA LEU A 171 -8.12 5.24 -2.04
C LEU A 171 -8.21 5.93 -3.40
N ASP A 172 -8.61 7.20 -3.44
CA ASP A 172 -8.61 7.98 -4.67
C ASP A 172 -7.21 8.05 -5.27
N GLU A 173 -6.20 8.32 -4.46
CA GLU A 173 -4.80 8.39 -4.90
C GLU A 173 -4.30 7.02 -5.37
N VAL A 174 -4.61 5.97 -4.64
CA VAL A 174 -4.25 4.59 -5.05
C VAL A 174 -4.86 4.26 -6.41
N LEU A 175 -6.12 4.59 -6.63
CA LEU A 175 -6.79 4.31 -7.91
C LEU A 175 -6.23 5.10 -9.08
N VAL A 176 -5.78 6.33 -8.86
CA VAL A 176 -5.08 7.12 -9.89
C VAL A 176 -3.86 6.37 -10.43
N HIS A 177 -3.10 5.74 -9.55
CA HIS A 177 -1.93 4.96 -9.94
C HIS A 177 -2.26 3.57 -10.49
N CYS A 178 -3.40 3.00 -10.11
CA CYS A 178 -3.84 1.71 -10.65
C CYS A 178 -4.29 1.81 -12.11
N ASN A 179 -4.92 2.93 -12.48
CA ASN A 179 -5.47 3.14 -13.81
C ASN A 179 -5.01 4.50 -14.36
N PRO A 180 -3.75 4.61 -14.82
CA PRO A 180 -3.21 5.89 -15.30
C PRO A 180 -4.01 6.52 -16.43
N GLN A 181 -4.65 5.70 -17.27
CA GLN A 181 -5.45 6.20 -18.40
C GLN A 181 -6.72 6.93 -17.96
N ASP A 182 -7.29 6.54 -16.82
CA ASP A 182 -8.47 7.21 -16.26
C ASP A 182 -8.11 8.57 -15.62
N ALA A 183 -6.84 8.78 -15.29
CA ALA A 183 -6.38 10.06 -14.76
C ALA A 183 -6.32 11.14 -15.84
N ASP A 184 -5.91 10.77 -17.06
CA ASP A 184 -5.85 11.68 -18.20
C ASP A 184 -7.25 12.14 -18.63
N GLU A 185 -8.25 11.26 -18.57
CA GLU A 185 -9.64 11.60 -18.86
C GLU A 185 -10.23 12.58 -17.85
N LYS A 186 -9.85 12.47 -16.57
CA LYS A 186 -10.33 13.40 -15.52
C LYS A 186 -9.68 14.78 -15.60
N GLU A 187 -8.47 14.90 -16.12
CA GLU A 187 -7.84 16.19 -16.36
C GLU A 187 -8.51 16.96 -17.50
N ASP A 188 -9.00 16.25 -18.49
CA ASP A 188 -9.70 16.86 -19.63
C ASP A 188 -11.13 17.34 -19.27
N GLU A 189 -11.75 16.76 -18.26
CA GLU A 189 -13.09 17.13 -17.78
C GLU A 189 -13.11 18.28 -16.76
N ARG A 190 -11.96 18.77 -16.31
CA ARG A 190 -11.91 19.91 -15.40
C ARG A 190 -12.26 21.21 -16.15
N PRO A 191 -13.21 22.00 -15.65
CA PRO A 191 -13.50 23.30 -16.28
C PRO A 191 -12.26 24.20 -16.21
N ARG A 192 -11.91 24.72 -17.35
CA ARG A 192 -10.84 25.71 -17.48
C ARG A 192 -11.27 27.06 -16.96
#